data_0286d304277cd73291de4d7efb047248
#
_entry.id   0286d304277cd73291de4d7efb047248
#
_cell.length_a   1.000
_cell.length_b   1.000
_cell.length_c   1.000
_cell.angle_alpha   90.00
_cell.angle_beta   90.00
_cell.angle_gamma   90.00
#
_symmetry.space_group_name_H-M   'P 1'
#
loop_
_entity.id
_entity.type
_entity.pdbx_description
1 polymer ?
#
loop_
_entity_poly.entity_id
_entity_poly.type
_entity_poly.pdbx_seq_one_letter_code
_entity_poly.pdbx_strand_id
1 'polypeptide(L)'
;MVALANIQPSGFNPRKRFDETSLYELAESIKRQGVLQPITVRPVDGTDRYGIVFGERRYRASVIAGRDEIPAIVTELSDEEAEEMAITENLQRKDVTPVEEAAAYQRLIESGRHTVQTLAVLFGKNENYIRTRLKFTALIPEIAALLDADEITISVAAEICRYGEDIQREVYEKHLQDEGTYNSWRGLKAADVARRIEQNFTTDLQYYHFDKAECATCAHNTNNLLLFHDGGCGHCANRTCLAEMNASFLMERAVQIMRNQPEVSLCRDCYTANETVVERLTASGYEVETLDRYTAFPNCPKEPKAENFNDPERYGEARTRYEQQWADYMEQEEEVTRRSGAGEITVYAKIGQKEITFCYVENVTETETADGTPAPAPLSPVEKLEKQDKRNKEIALERTVEDTKKQILEADITGGKFSADEDTMLYFFLLSSLREEHFAAVGIAEDKPYITDEDKMGIIGNLTVKMKTIIRRDFLVANFKGAYGNNTVATLLLDFARRHMPEELANIEREYNGVYEKRHQRIEEKKAVLLVQERARERKVTQPEEQPQPEEIAA
;
A
#
# COMPACT_ATOMS: atom_id res chain seq x y z
N MET A 1 -34.63 43.84 -26.04
CA MET A 1 -34.73 42.66 -26.91
C MET A 1 -33.37 42.44 -27.54
N VAL A 2 -32.90 41.23 -27.58
CA VAL A 2 -31.62 40.82 -28.20
C VAL A 2 -31.92 39.71 -29.20
N ALA A 3 -31.36 39.82 -30.41
CA ALA A 3 -31.55 38.81 -31.45
C ALA A 3 -30.90 37.47 -31.00
N LEU A 4 -31.64 36.36 -31.11
CA LEU A 4 -31.16 35.03 -30.73
C LEU A 4 -29.90 34.61 -31.49
N ALA A 5 -29.75 35.10 -32.75
CA ALA A 5 -28.56 34.85 -33.56
C ALA A 5 -27.26 35.46 -32.98
N ASN A 6 -27.39 36.50 -32.15
CA ASN A 6 -26.27 37.18 -31.52
C ASN A 6 -25.95 36.64 -30.13
N ILE A 7 -26.68 35.62 -29.66
CA ILE A 7 -26.51 35.02 -28.33
C ILE A 7 -25.82 33.67 -28.47
N GLN A 8 -24.79 33.48 -27.69
CA GLN A 8 -24.08 32.17 -27.59
C GLN A 8 -24.30 31.55 -26.21
N PRO A 9 -24.37 30.19 -26.15
CA PRO A 9 -24.50 29.48 -24.89
C PRO A 9 -23.37 29.79 -23.89
N SER A 10 -23.68 29.71 -22.61
CA SER A 10 -22.70 29.93 -21.55
C SER A 10 -21.64 28.83 -21.51
N GLY A 11 -20.36 29.18 -21.48
CA GLY A 11 -19.27 28.27 -21.18
C GLY A 11 -19.25 27.83 -19.71
N PHE A 12 -19.91 28.58 -18.82
CA PHE A 12 -19.89 28.41 -17.36
C PHE A 12 -21.13 27.68 -16.82
N ASN A 13 -22.06 27.23 -17.68
CA ASN A 13 -23.26 26.55 -17.21
C ASN A 13 -22.92 25.14 -16.67
N PRO A 14 -23.14 24.86 -15.37
CA PRO A 14 -22.89 23.55 -14.80
C PRO A 14 -23.82 22.47 -15.37
N ARG A 15 -25.00 22.87 -15.88
CA ARG A 15 -25.99 21.94 -16.43
C ARG A 15 -25.67 21.57 -17.89
N LYS A 16 -25.07 20.39 -18.07
CA LYS A 16 -24.73 19.86 -19.41
C LYS A 16 -25.86 19.05 -20.07
N ARG A 17 -26.83 18.57 -19.31
CA ARG A 17 -27.97 17.79 -19.81
C ARG A 17 -29.28 18.56 -19.58
N PHE A 18 -30.05 18.71 -20.63
CA PHE A 18 -31.37 19.32 -20.60
C PHE A 18 -32.39 18.26 -20.99
N ASP A 19 -33.44 18.11 -20.20
CA ASP A 19 -34.55 17.24 -20.52
C ASP A 19 -35.34 17.86 -21.70
N GLU A 20 -35.36 17.14 -22.80
CA GLU A 20 -36.01 17.59 -24.05
C GLU A 20 -37.48 17.81 -23.88
N THR A 21 -38.20 16.92 -23.17
CA THR A 21 -39.66 17.05 -22.95
C THR A 21 -39.96 18.36 -22.24
N SER A 22 -39.27 18.65 -21.16
CA SER A 22 -39.42 19.90 -20.40
C SER A 22 -39.02 21.16 -21.19
N LEU A 23 -38.08 21.05 -22.15
CA LEU A 23 -37.73 22.15 -23.06
C LEU A 23 -38.84 22.40 -24.08
N TYR A 24 -39.47 21.35 -24.64
CA TYR A 24 -40.58 21.47 -25.56
C TYR A 24 -41.82 22.07 -24.88
N GLU A 25 -42.15 21.66 -23.66
CA GLU A 25 -43.24 22.26 -22.87
C GLU A 25 -43.01 23.75 -22.64
N LEU A 26 -41.79 24.15 -22.29
CA LEU A 26 -41.40 25.54 -22.12
C LEU A 26 -41.47 26.29 -23.45
N ALA A 27 -41.07 25.69 -24.57
CA ALA A 27 -41.16 26.29 -25.89
C ALA A 27 -42.59 26.54 -26.31
N GLU A 28 -43.53 25.62 -26.04
CA GLU A 28 -44.96 25.80 -26.30
C GLU A 28 -45.58 26.93 -25.42
N SER A 29 -45.11 27.06 -24.16
CA SER A 29 -45.49 28.19 -23.31
C SER A 29 -44.98 29.52 -23.88
N ILE A 30 -43.72 29.57 -24.34
CA ILE A 30 -43.09 30.74 -24.94
C ILE A 30 -43.78 31.14 -26.27
N LYS A 31 -44.26 30.18 -27.07
CA LYS A 31 -45.06 30.47 -28.26
C LYS A 31 -46.35 31.19 -27.92
N ARG A 32 -46.99 30.82 -26.82
CA ARG A 32 -48.31 31.40 -26.42
C ARG A 32 -48.20 32.72 -25.68
N GLN A 33 -47.26 32.83 -24.75
CA GLN A 33 -47.20 33.94 -23.80
C GLN A 33 -45.94 34.82 -23.93
N GLY A 34 -45.00 34.42 -24.79
CA GLY A 34 -43.67 35.03 -24.82
C GLY A 34 -42.79 34.62 -23.64
N VAL A 35 -41.60 35.21 -23.59
CA VAL A 35 -40.67 35.01 -22.47
C VAL A 35 -41.00 36.00 -21.37
N LEU A 36 -41.56 35.53 -20.25
CA LEU A 36 -42.01 36.37 -19.14
C LEU A 36 -40.85 36.91 -18.30
N GLN A 37 -39.79 36.10 -18.13
CA GLN A 37 -38.59 36.52 -17.41
C GLN A 37 -37.42 36.69 -18.38
N PRO A 38 -36.75 37.86 -18.43
CA PRO A 38 -35.59 38.06 -19.28
C PRO A 38 -34.44 37.10 -18.91
N ILE A 39 -33.60 36.81 -19.89
CA ILE A 39 -32.29 36.15 -19.63
C ILE A 39 -31.27 37.24 -19.29
N THR A 40 -30.16 36.84 -18.62
CA THR A 40 -29.04 37.77 -18.41
C THR A 40 -27.90 37.38 -19.33
N VAL A 41 -27.39 38.35 -20.05
CA VAL A 41 -26.30 38.20 -21.01
C VAL A 41 -25.23 39.27 -20.78
N ARG A 42 -24.02 38.98 -21.18
CA ARG A 42 -22.90 39.93 -21.18
C ARG A 42 -22.36 40.11 -22.60
N PRO A 43 -21.82 41.27 -22.95
CA PRO A 43 -21.11 41.46 -24.21
C PRO A 43 -19.90 40.52 -24.26
N VAL A 44 -19.55 40.01 -25.44
CA VAL A 44 -18.32 39.28 -25.67
C VAL A 44 -17.34 40.20 -26.36
N ASP A 45 -16.18 40.41 -25.70
CA ASP A 45 -15.19 41.38 -26.14
C ASP A 45 -14.80 41.22 -27.61
N GLY A 46 -14.78 42.36 -28.34
CA GLY A 46 -14.40 42.41 -29.75
C GLY A 46 -15.43 41.85 -30.73
N THR A 47 -16.66 41.56 -30.27
CA THR A 47 -17.74 41.05 -31.14
C THR A 47 -19.08 41.72 -30.82
N ASP A 48 -20.02 41.71 -31.79
CA ASP A 48 -21.42 42.11 -31.56
C ASP A 48 -22.26 40.97 -30.96
N ARG A 49 -21.66 40.06 -30.22
CA ARG A 49 -22.31 38.88 -29.63
C ARG A 49 -22.41 38.99 -28.12
N TYR A 50 -23.37 38.25 -27.59
CA TYR A 50 -23.64 38.20 -26.16
C TYR A 50 -23.49 36.76 -25.66
N GLY A 51 -22.77 36.58 -24.55
CA GLY A 51 -22.66 35.31 -23.83
C GLY A 51 -23.76 35.22 -22.76
N ILE A 52 -24.45 34.11 -22.67
CA ILE A 52 -25.43 33.87 -21.61
C ILE A 52 -24.72 33.76 -20.26
N VAL A 53 -25.16 34.56 -19.26
CA VAL A 53 -24.75 34.39 -17.86
C VAL A 53 -25.68 33.41 -17.17
N PHE A 54 -26.99 33.62 -17.25
CA PHE A 54 -28.01 32.66 -16.85
C PHE A 54 -29.30 32.78 -17.66
N GLY A 55 -30.11 31.69 -17.66
CA GLY A 55 -31.36 31.60 -18.43
C GLY A 55 -31.23 30.75 -19.70
N GLU A 56 -30.26 29.87 -19.82
CA GLU A 56 -30.01 29.05 -21.02
C GLU A 56 -31.22 28.19 -21.44
N ARG A 57 -32.01 27.67 -20.48
CA ARG A 57 -33.25 26.93 -20.81
C ARG A 57 -34.23 27.82 -21.58
N ARG A 58 -34.40 29.08 -21.14
CA ARG A 58 -35.28 30.05 -21.83
C ARG A 58 -34.76 30.40 -23.22
N TYR A 59 -33.45 30.56 -23.38
CA TYR A 59 -32.81 30.74 -24.68
C TYR A 59 -33.09 29.56 -25.61
N ARG A 60 -32.78 28.32 -25.18
CA ARG A 60 -32.99 27.10 -25.99
C ARG A 60 -34.47 26.89 -26.33
N ALA A 61 -35.36 27.09 -25.38
CA ALA A 61 -36.81 27.00 -25.62
C ALA A 61 -37.31 28.09 -26.58
N SER A 62 -36.72 29.29 -26.57
CA SER A 62 -37.04 30.34 -27.51
C SER A 62 -36.58 30.01 -28.94
N VAL A 63 -35.43 29.38 -29.09
CA VAL A 63 -34.96 28.86 -30.40
C VAL A 63 -35.93 27.79 -30.92
N ILE A 64 -36.32 26.81 -30.07
CA ILE A 64 -37.32 25.79 -30.44
C ILE A 64 -38.67 26.40 -30.77
N ALA A 65 -39.06 27.47 -30.07
CA ALA A 65 -40.29 28.18 -30.32
C ALA A 65 -40.27 29.03 -31.61
N GLY A 66 -39.14 29.12 -32.32
CA GLY A 66 -38.99 29.87 -33.57
C GLY A 66 -39.08 31.39 -33.35
N ARG A 67 -38.62 31.91 -32.22
CA ARG A 67 -38.53 33.36 -31.97
C ARG A 67 -37.26 33.91 -32.60
N ASP A 68 -37.29 35.16 -33.05
CA ASP A 68 -36.12 35.87 -33.59
C ASP A 68 -35.35 36.60 -32.48
N GLU A 69 -36.07 37.04 -31.45
CA GLU A 69 -35.52 37.83 -30.33
C GLU A 69 -36.00 37.32 -28.98
N ILE A 70 -35.21 37.61 -27.94
CA ILE A 70 -35.55 37.32 -26.55
C ILE A 70 -35.31 38.56 -25.66
N PRO A 71 -36.16 38.78 -24.64
CA PRO A 71 -35.89 39.82 -23.65
C PRO A 71 -34.65 39.44 -22.85
N ALA A 72 -33.66 40.32 -22.83
CA ALA A 72 -32.40 40.10 -22.14
C ALA A 72 -31.98 41.35 -21.36
N ILE A 73 -31.39 41.13 -20.17
CA ILE A 73 -30.69 42.14 -19.40
C ILE A 73 -29.22 42.03 -19.79
N VAL A 74 -28.68 43.11 -20.36
CA VAL A 74 -27.26 43.17 -20.71
C VAL A 74 -26.49 43.76 -19.53
N THR A 75 -25.52 43.04 -19.02
CA THR A 75 -24.69 43.47 -17.91
C THR A 75 -23.22 43.31 -18.31
N GLU A 76 -22.44 44.34 -18.10
CA GLU A 76 -20.99 44.30 -18.30
C GLU A 76 -20.38 43.53 -17.12
N LEU A 77 -19.84 42.37 -17.38
CA LEU A 77 -19.25 41.46 -16.38
C LEU A 77 -17.96 40.85 -16.94
N SER A 78 -16.96 40.75 -16.13
CA SER A 78 -15.78 39.90 -16.41
C SER A 78 -16.17 38.42 -16.51
N ASP A 79 -15.29 37.57 -17.01
CA ASP A 79 -15.53 36.14 -17.08
C ASP A 79 -15.82 35.56 -15.70
N GLU A 80 -15.03 35.98 -14.73
CA GLU A 80 -15.12 35.50 -13.35
C GLU A 80 -16.40 35.99 -12.64
N GLU A 81 -16.83 37.24 -12.86
CA GLU A 81 -18.08 37.75 -12.30
C GLU A 81 -19.31 37.08 -12.93
N ALA A 82 -19.22 36.75 -14.22
CA ALA A 82 -20.28 36.03 -14.90
C ALA A 82 -20.38 34.57 -14.38
N GLU A 83 -19.25 33.91 -14.14
CA GLU A 83 -19.21 32.56 -13.53
C GLU A 83 -19.80 32.58 -12.11
N GLU A 84 -19.37 33.53 -11.28
CA GLU A 84 -19.88 33.71 -9.92
C GLU A 84 -21.39 33.93 -9.87
N MET A 85 -21.88 34.78 -10.75
CA MET A 85 -23.32 35.06 -10.86
C MET A 85 -24.11 33.83 -11.33
N ALA A 86 -23.57 33.06 -12.28
CA ALA A 86 -24.19 31.82 -12.74
C ALA A 86 -24.22 30.73 -11.63
N ILE A 87 -23.16 30.60 -10.86
CA ILE A 87 -23.09 29.68 -9.71
C ILE A 87 -24.09 30.10 -8.63
N THR A 88 -24.14 31.40 -8.32
CA THR A 88 -25.03 31.96 -7.29
C THR A 88 -26.51 31.77 -7.66
N GLU A 89 -26.88 32.01 -8.93
CA GLU A 89 -28.26 31.75 -9.42
C GLU A 89 -28.62 30.26 -9.26
N ASN A 90 -27.71 29.39 -9.67
CA ASN A 90 -27.96 27.94 -9.58
C ASN A 90 -28.15 27.48 -8.12
N LEU A 91 -27.36 28.01 -7.18
CA LEU A 91 -27.49 27.70 -5.76
C LEU A 91 -28.80 28.18 -5.11
N GLN A 92 -29.49 29.18 -5.70
CA GLN A 92 -30.77 29.66 -5.20
C GLN A 92 -31.98 28.82 -5.65
N ARG A 93 -31.74 27.79 -6.46
CA ARG A 93 -32.79 26.87 -6.92
C ARG A 93 -33.16 25.91 -5.78
N LYS A 94 -34.40 25.39 -5.83
CA LYS A 94 -34.91 24.46 -4.80
C LYS A 94 -34.45 23.01 -4.98
N ASP A 95 -33.97 22.67 -6.17
CA ASP A 95 -33.64 21.34 -6.61
C ASP A 95 -32.12 21.05 -6.63
N VAL A 96 -31.32 21.86 -5.93
CA VAL A 96 -29.87 21.70 -5.85
C VAL A 96 -29.52 20.59 -4.83
N THR A 97 -28.75 19.63 -5.28
CA THR A 97 -28.32 18.51 -4.41
C THR A 97 -27.21 18.93 -3.45
N PRO A 98 -27.01 18.19 -2.34
CA PRO A 98 -25.91 18.47 -1.40
C PRO A 98 -24.53 18.47 -2.03
N VAL A 99 -24.30 17.63 -3.04
CA VAL A 99 -23.01 17.53 -3.74
C VAL A 99 -22.83 18.69 -4.73
N GLU A 100 -23.91 19.08 -5.43
CA GLU A 100 -23.89 20.28 -6.28
C GLU A 100 -23.63 21.55 -5.47
N GLU A 101 -24.27 21.69 -4.28
CA GLU A 101 -23.98 22.80 -3.36
C GLU A 101 -22.50 22.80 -2.95
N ALA A 102 -21.94 21.64 -2.61
CA ALA A 102 -20.55 21.51 -2.22
C ALA A 102 -19.59 21.98 -3.31
N ALA A 103 -19.78 21.50 -4.53
CA ALA A 103 -18.96 21.88 -5.69
C ALA A 103 -19.07 23.36 -6.01
N ALA A 104 -20.28 23.95 -5.88
CA ALA A 104 -20.52 25.36 -6.12
C ALA A 104 -19.84 26.25 -5.06
N TYR A 105 -19.97 25.91 -3.77
CA TYR A 105 -19.28 26.65 -2.70
C TYR A 105 -17.75 26.55 -2.83
N GLN A 106 -17.22 25.39 -3.20
CA GLN A 106 -15.79 25.22 -3.41
C GLN A 106 -15.29 26.16 -4.52
N ARG A 107 -15.95 26.19 -5.68
CA ARG A 107 -15.59 27.09 -6.78
C ARG A 107 -15.60 28.56 -6.37
N LEU A 108 -16.63 28.99 -5.61
CA LEU A 108 -16.71 30.35 -5.11
C LEU A 108 -15.57 30.71 -4.15
N ILE A 109 -15.08 29.75 -3.33
CA ILE A 109 -13.91 29.96 -2.47
C ILE A 109 -12.62 29.97 -3.29
N GLU A 110 -12.46 29.04 -4.23
CA GLU A 110 -11.28 28.96 -5.10
C GLU A 110 -11.08 30.21 -5.97
N SER A 111 -12.17 30.94 -6.29
CA SER A 111 -12.06 32.24 -6.95
C SER A 111 -11.33 33.31 -6.12
N GLY A 112 -11.09 33.04 -4.83
CA GLY A 112 -10.42 33.95 -3.89
C GLY A 112 -11.24 35.15 -3.42
N ARG A 113 -12.51 35.29 -3.90
CA ARG A 113 -13.39 36.43 -3.56
C ARG A 113 -14.30 36.15 -2.38
N HIS A 114 -14.53 34.88 -2.09
CA HIS A 114 -15.41 34.43 -1.01
C HIS A 114 -14.68 33.62 0.05
N THR A 115 -15.12 33.80 1.28
CA THR A 115 -14.77 32.97 2.43
C THR A 115 -16.01 32.23 2.91
N VAL A 116 -15.84 31.24 3.79
CA VAL A 116 -16.99 30.56 4.41
C VAL A 116 -17.95 31.54 5.07
N GLN A 117 -17.42 32.59 5.71
CA GLN A 117 -18.22 33.63 6.36
C GLN A 117 -19.04 34.44 5.36
N THR A 118 -18.42 34.88 4.25
CA THR A 118 -19.11 35.66 3.24
C THR A 118 -20.17 34.83 2.53
N LEU A 119 -19.93 33.56 2.25
CA LEU A 119 -20.93 32.64 1.68
C LEU A 119 -22.09 32.40 2.64
N ALA A 120 -21.82 32.24 3.94
CA ALA A 120 -22.85 32.07 4.95
C ALA A 120 -23.82 33.28 4.96
N VAL A 121 -23.30 34.50 4.89
CA VAL A 121 -24.09 35.71 4.79
C VAL A 121 -24.85 35.80 3.44
N LEU A 122 -24.16 35.54 2.34
CA LEU A 122 -24.72 35.66 0.97
C LEU A 122 -25.93 34.73 0.78
N PHE A 123 -25.85 33.51 1.28
CA PHE A 123 -26.91 32.49 1.11
C PHE A 123 -27.83 32.36 2.33
N GLY A 124 -27.66 33.19 3.39
CA GLY A 124 -28.50 33.14 4.59
C GLY A 124 -28.38 31.83 5.34
N LYS A 125 -27.20 31.19 5.30
CA LYS A 125 -26.87 29.93 6.00
C LYS A 125 -25.92 30.21 7.16
N ASN A 126 -25.78 29.27 8.10
CA ASN A 126 -24.72 29.35 9.08
C ASN A 126 -23.41 28.76 8.53
N GLU A 127 -22.28 29.14 9.12
CA GLU A 127 -20.97 28.66 8.70
C GLU A 127 -20.82 27.13 8.77
N ASN A 128 -21.41 26.49 9.78
CA ASN A 128 -21.39 25.04 9.90
C ASN A 128 -22.08 24.34 8.73
N TYR A 129 -23.17 24.93 8.23
CA TYR A 129 -23.84 24.41 7.04
C TYR A 129 -22.90 24.45 5.83
N ILE A 130 -22.26 25.57 5.56
CA ILE A 130 -21.31 25.72 4.44
C ILE A 130 -20.13 24.76 4.61
N ARG A 131 -19.54 24.70 5.81
CA ARG A 131 -18.43 23.79 6.12
C ARG A 131 -18.80 22.32 5.93
N THR A 132 -20.03 21.94 6.32
CA THR A 132 -20.51 20.56 6.14
C THR A 132 -20.68 20.23 4.66
N ARG A 133 -21.22 21.16 3.85
CA ARG A 133 -21.34 20.98 2.40
C ARG A 133 -19.95 20.83 1.76
N LEU A 134 -19.02 21.72 2.06
CA LEU A 134 -17.66 21.68 1.52
C LEU A 134 -16.95 20.35 1.78
N LYS A 135 -17.26 19.66 2.87
CA LYS A 135 -16.69 18.32 3.12
C LYS A 135 -17.11 17.29 2.06
N PHE A 136 -18.27 17.45 1.44
CA PHE A 136 -18.76 16.48 0.45
C PHE A 136 -17.97 16.49 -0.86
N THR A 137 -17.14 17.50 -1.09
CA THR A 137 -16.18 17.49 -2.22
C THR A 137 -15.11 16.41 -2.07
N ALA A 138 -14.91 15.89 -0.84
CA ALA A 138 -14.00 14.78 -0.55
C ALA A 138 -14.66 13.40 -0.70
N LEU A 139 -15.95 13.32 -1.04
CA LEU A 139 -16.62 12.03 -1.28
C LEU A 139 -16.20 11.45 -2.63
N ILE A 140 -16.03 10.12 -2.67
CA ILE A 140 -15.89 9.42 -3.95
C ILE A 140 -17.21 9.52 -4.74
N PRO A 141 -17.15 9.49 -6.10
CA PRO A 141 -18.32 9.70 -6.94
C PRO A 141 -19.49 8.75 -6.63
N GLU A 142 -19.20 7.52 -6.26
CA GLU A 142 -20.20 6.50 -5.96
C GLU A 142 -21.01 6.83 -4.68
N ILE A 143 -20.33 7.31 -3.64
CA ILE A 143 -20.99 7.73 -2.38
C ILE A 143 -21.71 9.06 -2.55
N ALA A 144 -21.14 9.98 -3.34
CA ALA A 144 -21.78 11.23 -3.69
C ALA A 144 -23.12 10.99 -4.43
N ALA A 145 -23.15 10.00 -5.35
CA ALA A 145 -24.38 9.61 -6.05
C ALA A 145 -25.45 9.05 -5.10
N LEU A 146 -25.06 8.27 -4.08
CA LEU A 146 -26.00 7.76 -3.06
C LEU A 146 -26.57 8.89 -2.20
N LEU A 147 -25.77 9.91 -1.90
CA LEU A 147 -26.23 11.09 -1.17
C LEU A 147 -27.22 11.90 -2.00
N ASP A 148 -26.95 12.10 -3.28
CA ASP A 148 -27.83 12.85 -4.20
C ASP A 148 -29.13 12.07 -4.51
N ALA A 149 -29.13 10.75 -4.39
CA ALA A 149 -30.30 9.90 -4.52
C ALA A 149 -31.11 9.74 -3.22
N ASP A 150 -30.72 10.43 -2.12
CA ASP A 150 -31.29 10.26 -0.77
C ASP A 150 -31.22 8.83 -0.19
N GLU A 151 -30.31 7.99 -0.73
CA GLU A 151 -30.09 6.61 -0.25
C GLU A 151 -29.25 6.55 1.02
N ILE A 152 -28.46 7.60 1.26
CA ILE A 152 -27.79 7.84 2.54
C ILE A 152 -28.09 9.26 3.03
N THR A 153 -28.08 9.45 4.35
CA THR A 153 -28.35 10.76 4.93
C THR A 153 -27.11 11.68 4.87
N ILE A 154 -27.37 12.99 4.89
CA ILE A 154 -26.33 14.01 5.00
C ILE A 154 -25.37 13.74 6.19
N SER A 155 -25.91 13.28 7.32
CA SER A 155 -25.10 12.96 8.51
C SER A 155 -24.20 11.75 8.29
N VAL A 156 -24.66 10.73 7.59
CA VAL A 156 -23.86 9.55 7.21
C VAL A 156 -22.74 9.95 6.24
N ALA A 157 -23.08 10.71 5.21
CA ALA A 157 -22.09 11.22 4.26
C ALA A 157 -21.02 12.09 4.97
N ALA A 158 -21.43 12.92 5.94
CA ALA A 158 -20.53 13.76 6.72
C ALA A 158 -19.58 12.94 7.62
N GLU A 159 -19.94 11.74 8.06
CA GLU A 159 -19.04 10.84 8.76
C GLU A 159 -18.07 10.17 7.79
N ILE A 160 -18.55 9.68 6.66
CA ILE A 160 -17.73 8.96 5.67
C ILE A 160 -16.67 9.87 5.05
N CYS A 161 -17.02 11.13 4.72
CA CYS A 161 -16.08 12.07 4.09
C CYS A 161 -14.89 12.51 4.97
N ARG A 162 -14.86 12.11 6.25
CA ARG A 162 -13.70 12.32 7.13
C ARG A 162 -12.52 11.40 6.79
N TYR A 163 -12.78 10.33 6.06
CA TYR A 163 -11.80 9.30 5.73
C TYR A 163 -11.31 9.44 4.28
N GLY A 164 -10.12 8.95 3.99
CA GLY A 164 -9.54 8.97 2.65
C GLY A 164 -10.30 8.10 1.64
N GLU A 165 -10.01 8.29 0.36
CA GLU A 165 -10.68 7.58 -0.74
C GLU A 165 -10.58 6.06 -0.64
N ASP A 166 -9.47 5.53 -0.11
CA ASP A 166 -9.24 4.10 0.09
C ASP A 166 -10.28 3.50 1.05
N ILE A 167 -10.50 4.12 2.19
CA ILE A 167 -11.51 3.70 3.17
C ILE A 167 -12.92 3.91 2.61
N GLN A 168 -13.18 5.04 1.97
CA GLN A 168 -14.48 5.32 1.36
C GLN A 168 -14.85 4.27 0.32
N ARG A 169 -13.91 3.87 -0.54
CA ARG A 169 -14.10 2.83 -1.56
C ARG A 169 -14.40 1.47 -0.94
N GLU A 170 -13.64 1.07 0.08
CA GLU A 170 -13.91 -0.18 0.79
C GLU A 170 -15.28 -0.18 1.50
N VAL A 171 -15.67 0.93 2.11
CA VAL A 171 -17.00 1.10 2.73
C VAL A 171 -18.11 0.99 1.69
N TYR A 172 -17.91 1.62 0.52
CA TYR A 172 -18.86 1.52 -0.58
C TYR A 172 -19.01 0.07 -1.06
N GLU A 173 -17.92 -0.57 -1.45
CA GLU A 173 -17.92 -1.92 -2.02
C GLU A 173 -18.49 -2.97 -1.06
N LYS A 174 -18.15 -2.88 0.23
CA LYS A 174 -18.55 -3.90 1.23
C LYS A 174 -19.92 -3.65 1.84
N HIS A 175 -20.39 -2.40 1.89
CA HIS A 175 -21.53 -2.04 2.73
C HIS A 175 -22.56 -1.10 2.12
N LEU A 176 -22.25 -0.41 1.03
CA LEU A 176 -23.17 0.58 0.43
C LEU A 176 -23.58 0.25 -1.00
N GLN A 177 -22.85 -0.62 -1.70
CA GLN A 177 -23.14 -0.97 -3.09
C GLN A 177 -24.52 -1.63 -3.23
N ASP A 178 -24.82 -2.61 -2.39
CA ASP A 178 -26.06 -3.37 -2.43
C ASP A 178 -27.03 -2.99 -1.29
N GLU A 179 -28.25 -2.59 -1.62
CA GLU A 179 -29.27 -2.21 -0.65
C GLU A 179 -29.83 -3.40 0.14
N GLY A 180 -29.95 -4.55 -0.49
CA GLY A 180 -30.67 -5.73 0.04
C GLY A 180 -29.82 -6.71 0.86
N THR A 181 -28.54 -6.44 1.11
CA THR A 181 -27.66 -7.36 1.83
C THR A 181 -27.76 -7.19 3.35
N TYR A 182 -27.60 -8.29 4.10
CA TYR A 182 -27.55 -8.27 5.56
C TYR A 182 -26.47 -7.33 6.12
N ASN A 183 -25.42 -7.08 5.35
CA ASN A 183 -24.29 -6.22 5.73
C ASN A 183 -24.45 -4.77 5.25
N SER A 184 -25.57 -4.39 4.66
CA SER A 184 -25.79 -3.03 4.17
C SER A 184 -25.82 -2.01 5.30
N TRP A 185 -25.15 -0.88 5.10
CA TRP A 185 -25.17 0.27 6.02
C TRP A 185 -26.14 1.36 5.58
N ARG A 186 -26.84 1.17 4.46
CA ARG A 186 -27.91 2.08 4.06
C ARG A 186 -29.01 2.08 5.14
N GLY A 187 -29.41 3.25 5.57
CA GLY A 187 -30.39 3.42 6.64
C GLY A 187 -29.83 3.35 8.08
N LEU A 188 -28.55 3.09 8.29
CA LEU A 188 -27.95 3.19 9.61
C LEU A 188 -27.82 4.65 10.08
N LYS A 189 -27.78 4.82 11.40
CA LYS A 189 -27.47 6.13 11.99
C LYS A 189 -26.01 6.49 11.81
N ALA A 190 -25.71 7.78 11.66
CA ALA A 190 -24.36 8.29 11.47
C ALA A 190 -23.37 7.82 12.55
N ALA A 191 -23.79 7.80 13.82
CA ALA A 191 -22.96 7.31 14.93
C ALA A 191 -22.59 5.82 14.81
N ASP A 192 -23.50 4.99 14.29
CA ASP A 192 -23.22 3.56 14.06
C ASP A 192 -22.27 3.36 12.89
N VAL A 193 -22.42 4.16 11.83
CA VAL A 193 -21.49 4.17 10.69
C VAL A 193 -20.09 4.60 11.14
N ALA A 194 -19.98 5.72 11.88
CA ALA A 194 -18.71 6.21 12.41
C ALA A 194 -17.98 5.14 13.23
N ARG A 195 -18.67 4.53 14.21
CA ARG A 195 -18.12 3.45 15.04
C ARG A 195 -17.67 2.24 14.23
N ARG A 196 -18.46 1.83 13.24
CA ARG A 196 -18.12 0.69 12.37
C ARG A 196 -16.93 0.98 11.47
N ILE A 197 -16.80 2.21 10.94
CA ILE A 197 -15.61 2.60 10.17
C ILE A 197 -14.39 2.56 11.08
N GLU A 198 -14.46 3.13 12.27
CA GLU A 198 -13.36 3.13 13.21
C GLU A 198 -12.90 1.71 13.56
N GLN A 199 -13.83 0.82 13.88
CA GLN A 199 -13.52 -0.56 14.27
C GLN A 199 -13.00 -1.44 13.13
N ASN A 200 -13.51 -1.27 11.90
CA ASN A 200 -13.25 -2.22 10.82
C ASN A 200 -12.26 -1.70 9.75
N PHE A 201 -12.07 -0.38 9.65
CA PHE A 201 -11.30 0.24 8.57
C PHE A 201 -10.14 1.11 9.06
N THR A 202 -10.01 1.33 10.36
CA THR A 202 -8.88 2.04 10.97
C THR A 202 -8.09 1.11 11.88
N THR A 203 -6.91 1.53 12.27
CA THR A 203 -6.00 0.70 13.06
C THR A 203 -5.67 1.39 14.38
N ASP A 204 -5.86 0.68 15.49
CA ASP A 204 -5.57 1.17 16.84
C ASP A 204 -4.06 1.37 17.02
N LEU A 205 -3.67 2.59 17.31
CA LEU A 205 -2.29 3.02 17.51
C LEU A 205 -1.64 2.47 18.78
N GLN A 206 -2.42 2.02 19.77
CA GLN A 206 -1.87 1.49 21.03
C GLN A 206 -0.98 0.27 20.83
N TYR A 207 -1.23 -0.52 19.77
CA TYR A 207 -0.48 -1.73 19.46
C TYR A 207 0.81 -1.50 18.67
N TYR A 208 1.20 -0.25 18.42
CA TYR A 208 2.41 0.11 17.71
C TYR A 208 3.41 0.78 18.66
N HIS A 209 4.70 0.61 18.41
CA HIS A 209 5.78 1.00 19.32
C HIS A 209 6.63 2.17 18.84
N PHE A 210 6.39 2.69 17.63
CA PHE A 210 7.07 3.89 17.14
C PHE A 210 6.62 5.15 17.90
N ASP A 211 7.37 6.24 17.79
CA ASP A 211 7.02 7.53 18.40
C ASP A 211 5.75 8.09 17.77
N LYS A 212 4.76 8.39 18.61
CA LYS A 212 3.42 8.87 18.24
C LYS A 212 3.23 10.38 18.41
N ALA A 213 4.32 11.13 18.66
CA ALA A 213 4.22 12.57 18.90
C ALA A 213 3.52 13.30 17.73
N GLU A 214 3.88 12.95 16.49
CA GLU A 214 3.23 13.51 15.30
C GLU A 214 1.80 13.01 15.10
N CYS A 215 1.50 11.77 15.52
CA CYS A 215 0.14 11.22 15.44
C CYS A 215 -0.85 11.95 16.37
N ALA A 216 -0.39 12.56 17.46
CA ALA A 216 -1.25 13.27 18.39
C ALA A 216 -1.98 14.47 17.76
N THR A 217 -1.39 15.09 16.73
CA THR A 217 -1.98 16.24 16.01
C THR A 217 -2.36 15.91 14.57
N CYS A 218 -2.21 14.64 14.15
CA CYS A 218 -2.44 14.21 12.78
C CYS A 218 -3.93 14.23 12.41
N ALA A 219 -4.26 14.77 11.24
CA ALA A 219 -5.64 14.82 10.73
C ALA A 219 -6.27 13.42 10.48
N HIS A 220 -5.44 12.37 10.35
CA HIS A 220 -5.90 11.00 10.17
C HIS A 220 -6.02 10.20 11.48
N ASN A 221 -5.75 10.82 12.63
CA ASN A 221 -6.00 10.21 13.92
C ASN A 221 -7.46 10.43 14.33
N THR A 222 -8.19 9.34 14.62
CA THR A 222 -9.62 9.42 14.97
C THR A 222 -9.90 10.29 16.18
N ASN A 223 -8.97 10.40 17.14
CA ASN A 223 -9.10 11.31 18.27
C ASN A 223 -9.25 12.78 17.83
N ASN A 224 -8.63 13.18 16.73
CA ASN A 224 -8.72 14.55 16.21
C ASN A 224 -9.96 14.76 15.33
N LEU A 225 -10.67 13.70 14.97
CA LEU A 225 -11.93 13.75 14.24
C LEU A 225 -13.15 13.90 15.16
N LEU A 226 -13.01 13.57 16.46
CA LEU A 226 -14.07 13.57 17.45
C LEU A 226 -13.98 14.81 18.33
N LEU A 227 -15.13 15.37 18.72
CA LEU A 227 -15.20 16.46 19.71
C LEU A 227 -14.87 15.98 21.13
N PHE A 228 -15.14 14.70 21.41
CA PHE A 228 -14.85 14.03 22.67
C PHE A 228 -14.25 12.66 22.34
N HIS A 229 -13.14 12.35 22.97
CA HIS A 229 -12.48 11.05 22.85
C HIS A 229 -12.18 10.48 24.24
N ASP A 230 -12.14 9.17 24.36
CA ASP A 230 -12.00 8.45 25.63
C ASP A 230 -10.54 8.44 26.18
N GLY A 231 -9.65 9.22 25.59
CA GLY A 231 -8.22 9.19 25.87
C GLY A 231 -7.49 8.10 25.08
N GLY A 232 -6.20 7.90 25.35
CA GLY A 232 -5.38 6.94 24.61
C GLY A 232 -4.79 7.50 23.30
N CYS A 233 -4.21 6.61 22.47
CA CYS A 233 -3.50 7.01 21.27
C CYS A 233 -4.42 7.27 20.06
N GLY A 234 -5.68 6.81 20.10
CA GLY A 234 -6.61 6.83 18.97
C GLY A 234 -6.31 5.79 17.90
N HIS A 235 -7.05 5.85 16.80
CA HIS A 235 -6.87 4.99 15.64
C HIS A 235 -6.32 5.79 14.46
N CYS A 236 -5.52 5.15 13.62
CA CYS A 236 -5.01 5.74 12.39
C CYS A 236 -5.86 5.32 11.19
N ALA A 237 -6.35 6.31 10.43
CA ALA A 237 -7.07 6.10 9.18
C ALA A 237 -6.15 6.11 7.95
N ASN A 238 -4.88 6.49 8.07
CA ASN A 238 -3.90 6.46 6.98
C ASN A 238 -3.03 5.21 7.07
N ARG A 239 -3.44 4.14 6.39
CA ARG A 239 -2.75 2.84 6.39
C ARG A 239 -1.35 2.90 5.82
N THR A 240 -1.14 3.70 4.78
CA THR A 240 0.18 3.84 4.13
C THR A 240 1.18 4.52 5.06
N CYS A 241 0.79 5.63 5.68
CA CYS A 241 1.62 6.32 6.67
C CYS A 241 1.93 5.41 7.86
N LEU A 242 0.92 4.70 8.38
CA LEU A 242 1.09 3.77 9.52
C LEU A 242 2.07 2.64 9.18
N ALA A 243 1.93 2.05 8.00
CA ALA A 243 2.82 0.99 7.54
C ALA A 243 4.27 1.48 7.42
N GLU A 244 4.47 2.68 6.88
CA GLU A 244 5.80 3.29 6.72
C GLU A 244 6.45 3.64 8.06
N MET A 245 5.71 4.28 8.98
CA MET A 245 6.20 4.61 10.32
C MET A 245 6.59 3.35 11.09
N ASN A 246 5.75 2.31 11.02
CA ASN A 246 6.03 1.04 11.65
C ASN A 246 7.22 0.31 11.02
N ALA A 247 7.33 0.32 9.69
CA ALA A 247 8.46 -0.30 8.99
C ALA A 247 9.78 0.40 9.33
N SER A 248 9.79 1.73 9.38
CA SER A 248 10.96 2.51 9.76
C SER A 248 11.39 2.20 11.20
N PHE A 249 10.44 2.18 12.14
CA PHE A 249 10.70 1.81 13.54
C PHE A 249 11.30 0.41 13.67
N LEU A 250 10.67 -0.59 13.01
CA LEU A 250 11.16 -1.97 13.06
C LEU A 250 12.56 -2.10 12.45
N MET A 251 12.81 -1.40 11.34
CA MET A 251 14.13 -1.39 10.72
C MET A 251 15.20 -0.80 11.64
N GLU A 252 14.95 0.37 12.25
CA GLU A 252 15.85 0.98 13.21
C GLU A 252 16.11 0.07 14.40
N ARG A 253 15.05 -0.55 14.93
CA ARG A 253 15.14 -1.47 16.06
C ARG A 253 15.96 -2.72 15.72
N ALA A 254 15.76 -3.31 14.53
CA ALA A 254 16.55 -4.44 14.05
C ALA A 254 18.03 -4.07 13.96
N VAL A 255 18.35 -2.94 13.34
CA VAL A 255 19.72 -2.44 13.20
C VAL A 255 20.36 -2.18 14.57
N GLN A 256 19.62 -1.63 15.51
CA GLN A 256 20.10 -1.39 16.88
C GLN A 256 20.41 -2.69 17.61
N ILE A 257 19.54 -3.71 17.49
CA ILE A 257 19.78 -5.04 18.08
C ILE A 257 21.06 -5.62 17.50
N MET A 258 21.22 -5.62 16.18
CA MET A 258 22.39 -6.19 15.50
C MET A 258 23.71 -5.48 15.86
N ARG A 259 23.65 -4.18 16.20
CA ARG A 259 24.83 -3.44 16.67
C ARG A 259 25.20 -3.77 18.11
N ASN A 260 24.20 -3.90 18.96
CA ASN A 260 24.41 -4.11 20.40
C ASN A 260 24.69 -5.58 20.74
N GLN A 261 24.15 -6.50 19.94
CA GLN A 261 24.21 -7.95 20.14
C GLN A 261 24.65 -8.64 18.83
N PRO A 262 25.93 -8.57 18.45
CA PRO A 262 26.41 -9.10 17.18
C PRO A 262 26.29 -10.63 17.06
N GLU A 263 26.13 -11.34 18.18
CA GLU A 263 25.89 -12.80 18.24
C GLU A 263 24.46 -13.19 17.84
N VAL A 264 23.51 -12.26 17.89
CA VAL A 264 22.11 -12.51 17.51
C VAL A 264 21.98 -12.40 15.99
N SER A 265 21.19 -13.28 15.37
CA SER A 265 20.82 -13.24 13.96
C SER A 265 19.38 -12.77 13.79
N LEU A 266 19.06 -12.19 12.61
CA LEU A 266 17.68 -11.81 12.28
C LEU A 266 16.96 -13.02 11.69
N CYS A 267 15.70 -13.20 12.08
CA CYS A 267 14.85 -14.19 11.45
C CYS A 267 13.44 -13.71 11.20
N ARG A 268 12.73 -14.46 10.37
CA ARG A 268 11.29 -14.31 10.13
C ARG A 268 10.60 -15.67 10.21
N ASP A 269 9.31 -15.66 10.43
CA ASP A 269 8.45 -16.80 10.12
C ASP A 269 7.69 -16.57 8.80
N CYS A 270 7.07 -17.63 8.28
CA CYS A 270 6.36 -17.57 6.98
C CYS A 270 5.03 -16.80 7.02
N TYR A 271 4.50 -16.46 8.20
CA TYR A 271 3.12 -16.00 8.35
C TYR A 271 2.98 -14.61 8.97
N THR A 272 3.88 -14.22 9.86
CA THR A 272 3.73 -13.02 10.71
C THR A 272 4.81 -11.97 10.50
N ALA A 273 5.69 -12.14 9.52
CA ALA A 273 6.75 -11.19 9.24
C ALA A 273 6.24 -9.92 8.54
N ASN A 274 6.86 -8.78 8.84
CA ASN A 274 6.69 -7.57 8.05
C ASN A 274 7.61 -7.64 6.82
N GLU A 275 7.05 -8.05 5.68
CA GLU A 275 7.82 -8.29 4.45
C GLU A 275 8.57 -7.04 3.97
N THR A 276 7.96 -5.86 4.08
CA THR A 276 8.63 -4.60 3.71
C THR A 276 9.91 -4.36 4.52
N VAL A 277 9.89 -4.68 5.81
CA VAL A 277 11.07 -4.57 6.68
C VAL A 277 12.12 -5.60 6.30
N VAL A 278 11.70 -6.83 6.04
CA VAL A 278 12.60 -7.91 5.59
C VAL A 278 13.29 -7.55 4.29
N GLU A 279 12.55 -7.05 3.31
CA GLU A 279 13.10 -6.59 2.02
C GLU A 279 14.10 -5.45 2.20
N ARG A 280 13.76 -4.42 2.99
CA ARG A 280 14.65 -3.28 3.27
C ARG A 280 15.92 -3.68 4.01
N LEU A 281 15.82 -4.56 5.00
CA LEU A 281 16.98 -5.11 5.72
C LEU A 281 17.87 -5.92 4.78
N THR A 282 17.27 -6.78 3.96
CA THR A 282 17.97 -7.59 2.95
C THR A 282 18.68 -6.69 1.93
N ALA A 283 18.01 -5.68 1.39
CA ALA A 283 18.61 -4.70 0.49
C ALA A 283 19.74 -3.88 1.15
N SER A 284 19.69 -3.72 2.49
CA SER A 284 20.74 -3.07 3.28
C SER A 284 21.90 -4.01 3.65
N GLY A 285 21.86 -5.28 3.19
CA GLY A 285 22.92 -6.29 3.42
C GLY A 285 22.79 -7.04 4.75
N TYR A 286 21.66 -6.96 5.45
CA TYR A 286 21.38 -7.84 6.58
C TYR A 286 20.79 -9.15 6.06
N GLU A 287 21.22 -10.26 6.66
CA GLU A 287 20.61 -11.55 6.40
C GLU A 287 19.44 -11.78 7.34
N VAL A 288 18.32 -12.24 6.79
CA VAL A 288 17.12 -12.60 7.54
C VAL A 288 16.79 -14.05 7.22
N GLU A 289 16.98 -14.93 8.20
CA GLU A 289 16.71 -16.34 8.05
C GLU A 289 15.22 -16.64 8.17
N THR A 290 14.72 -17.63 7.41
CA THR A 290 13.35 -18.11 7.58
C THR A 290 13.37 -19.31 8.51
N LEU A 291 12.65 -19.24 9.63
CA LEU A 291 12.56 -20.31 10.61
C LEU A 291 11.16 -20.94 10.60
N ASP A 292 11.11 -22.25 10.38
CA ASP A 292 9.86 -23.02 10.47
C ASP A 292 9.53 -23.44 11.90
N ARG A 293 10.56 -23.61 12.73
CA ARG A 293 10.43 -24.02 14.14
C ARG A 293 11.36 -23.19 15.01
N TYR A 294 10.84 -22.67 16.07
CA TYR A 294 11.59 -21.90 17.07
C TYR A 294 10.85 -21.93 18.41
N THR A 295 11.57 -21.68 19.49
CA THR A 295 11.01 -21.46 20.82
C THR A 295 11.06 -19.96 21.14
N ALA A 296 9.94 -19.37 21.53
CA ALA A 296 9.90 -17.97 21.94
C ALA A 296 10.65 -17.76 23.25
N PHE A 297 11.26 -16.60 23.42
CA PHE A 297 11.81 -16.18 24.71
C PHE A 297 10.69 -16.07 25.74
N PRO A 298 11.02 -16.22 27.03
CA PRO A 298 10.07 -15.98 28.10
C PRO A 298 9.46 -14.58 27.99
N ASN A 299 8.15 -14.49 28.20
CA ASN A 299 7.47 -13.20 28.20
C ASN A 299 7.72 -12.45 29.50
N CYS A 300 8.32 -11.27 29.42
CA CYS A 300 8.46 -10.37 30.55
C CYS A 300 7.08 -9.99 31.13
N PRO A 301 6.79 -10.34 32.38
CA PRO A 301 5.50 -10.02 32.99
C PRO A 301 5.34 -8.50 33.17
N LYS A 302 4.12 -7.99 32.95
CA LYS A 302 3.82 -6.56 33.10
C LYS A 302 3.45 -6.26 34.55
N GLU A 303 4.12 -5.27 35.13
CA GLU A 303 3.80 -4.80 36.48
C GLU A 303 2.37 -4.25 36.54
N PRO A 304 1.53 -4.74 37.48
CA PRO A 304 0.18 -4.24 37.64
C PRO A 304 0.21 -2.82 38.22
N LYS A 305 -0.49 -1.89 37.58
CA LYS A 305 -0.61 -0.50 38.05
C LYS A 305 -1.81 -0.37 38.97
N ALA A 306 -1.63 0.27 40.13
CA ALA A 306 -2.69 0.44 41.12
C ALA A 306 -3.93 1.18 40.58
N GLU A 307 -3.73 2.10 39.64
CA GLU A 307 -4.79 2.85 38.96
C GLU A 307 -5.79 2.00 38.16
N ASN A 308 -5.41 0.77 37.79
CA ASN A 308 -6.24 -0.17 37.03
C ASN A 308 -7.14 -1.05 37.91
N PHE A 309 -7.07 -0.88 39.25
CA PHE A 309 -7.82 -1.69 40.20
C PHE A 309 -8.69 -0.80 41.12
N ASN A 310 -9.97 -1.13 41.15
CA ASN A 310 -10.92 -0.45 42.05
C ASN A 310 -10.87 -0.98 43.50
N ASP A 311 -10.15 -2.09 43.73
CA ASP A 311 -10.09 -2.81 45.00
C ASP A 311 -8.64 -3.05 45.39
N PRO A 312 -8.19 -2.56 46.58
CA PRO A 312 -6.82 -2.77 47.08
C PRO A 312 -6.43 -4.24 47.29
N GLU A 313 -7.38 -5.11 47.66
CA GLU A 313 -7.10 -6.54 47.86
C GLU A 313 -6.78 -7.20 46.52
N ARG A 314 -7.54 -6.92 45.46
CA ARG A 314 -7.28 -7.40 44.10
C ARG A 314 -5.96 -6.90 43.54
N TYR A 315 -5.58 -5.67 43.85
CA TYR A 315 -4.27 -5.15 43.47
C TYR A 315 -3.16 -5.91 44.21
N GLY A 316 -3.32 -6.19 45.52
CA GLY A 316 -2.38 -7.00 46.31
C GLY A 316 -2.19 -8.40 45.73
N GLU A 317 -3.27 -9.11 45.36
CA GLU A 317 -3.21 -10.42 44.71
C GLU A 317 -2.51 -10.34 43.35
N ALA A 318 -2.82 -9.32 42.55
CA ALA A 318 -2.19 -9.14 41.22
C ALA A 318 -0.69 -8.86 41.37
N ARG A 319 -0.27 -8.10 42.39
CA ARG A 319 1.14 -7.84 42.66
C ARG A 319 1.88 -9.07 43.14
N THR A 320 1.31 -9.88 44.03
CA THR A 320 1.91 -11.13 44.48
C THR A 320 2.08 -12.12 43.30
N ARG A 321 1.08 -12.19 42.41
CA ARG A 321 1.16 -13.00 41.20
C ARG A 321 2.25 -12.48 40.25
N TYR A 322 2.37 -11.17 40.10
CA TYR A 322 3.44 -10.56 39.32
C TYR A 322 4.82 -10.88 39.89
N GLU A 323 5.02 -10.79 41.21
CA GLU A 323 6.30 -11.11 41.86
C GLU A 323 6.71 -12.57 41.63
N GLN A 324 5.77 -13.52 41.66
CA GLN A 324 6.01 -14.90 41.30
C GLN A 324 6.39 -15.06 39.82
N GLN A 325 5.58 -14.49 38.92
CA GLN A 325 5.86 -14.53 37.48
C GLN A 325 7.19 -13.87 37.12
N TRP A 326 7.57 -12.82 37.85
CA TRP A 326 8.85 -12.15 37.65
C TRP A 326 10.03 -13.04 38.07
N ALA A 327 9.92 -13.75 39.20
CA ALA A 327 10.94 -14.72 39.62
C ALA A 327 11.11 -15.86 38.61
N ASP A 328 9.99 -16.42 38.14
CA ASP A 328 9.99 -17.48 37.10
C ASP A 328 10.60 -16.97 35.79
N TYR A 329 10.30 -15.73 35.41
CA TYR A 329 10.84 -15.08 34.22
C TYR A 329 12.37 -14.93 34.34
N MET A 330 12.87 -14.44 35.45
CA MET A 330 14.30 -14.25 35.68
C MET A 330 15.07 -15.58 35.62
N GLU A 331 14.51 -16.65 36.22
CA GLU A 331 15.11 -17.98 36.15
C GLU A 331 15.18 -18.51 34.71
N GLN A 332 14.10 -18.35 33.94
CA GLN A 332 14.05 -18.76 32.54
C GLN A 332 15.01 -17.93 31.67
N GLU A 333 15.11 -16.60 31.88
CA GLU A 333 16.04 -15.73 31.17
C GLU A 333 17.50 -16.09 31.44
N GLU A 334 17.83 -16.36 32.70
CA GLU A 334 19.17 -16.81 33.10
C GLU A 334 19.53 -18.17 32.45
N GLU A 335 18.59 -19.11 32.42
CA GLU A 335 18.79 -20.41 31.77
C GLU A 335 18.99 -20.26 30.25
N VAL A 336 18.19 -19.44 29.57
CA VAL A 336 18.37 -19.16 28.12
C VAL A 336 19.73 -18.52 27.87
N THR A 337 20.14 -17.56 28.71
CA THR A 337 21.45 -16.90 28.61
C THR A 337 22.60 -17.92 28.81
N ARG A 338 22.51 -18.80 29.79
CA ARG A 338 23.47 -19.86 30.05
C ARG A 338 23.59 -20.81 28.86
N ARG A 339 22.46 -21.27 28.32
CA ARG A 339 22.41 -22.19 27.19
C ARG A 339 22.95 -21.58 25.91
N SER A 340 22.67 -20.28 25.69
CA SER A 340 23.24 -19.54 24.58
C SER A 340 24.76 -19.43 24.70
N GLY A 341 25.27 -19.11 25.90
CA GLY A 341 26.70 -19.04 26.18
C GLY A 341 27.42 -20.38 26.04
N ALA A 342 26.73 -21.49 26.32
CA ALA A 342 27.23 -22.86 26.12
C ALA A 342 27.15 -23.34 24.65
N GLY A 343 26.52 -22.55 23.76
CA GLY A 343 26.32 -22.94 22.36
C GLY A 343 25.27 -24.04 22.15
N GLU A 344 24.42 -24.30 23.15
CA GLU A 344 23.34 -25.28 23.08
C GLU A 344 22.16 -24.76 22.23
N ILE A 345 21.99 -23.44 22.16
CA ILE A 345 20.95 -22.77 21.40
C ILE A 345 21.53 -21.61 20.57
N THR A 346 20.87 -21.29 19.48
CA THR A 346 21.16 -20.09 18.69
C THR A 346 20.00 -19.11 18.84
N VAL A 347 20.32 -17.87 19.22
CA VAL A 347 19.35 -16.81 19.50
C VAL A 347 19.08 -15.98 18.24
N TYR A 348 17.82 -15.67 18.01
CA TYR A 348 17.35 -14.88 16.89
C TYR A 348 16.48 -13.72 17.35
N ALA A 349 16.58 -12.60 16.66
CA ALA A 349 15.62 -11.50 16.71
C ALA A 349 14.61 -11.68 15.58
N LYS A 350 13.38 -12.08 15.92
CA LYS A 350 12.31 -12.37 14.99
C LYS A 350 11.55 -11.10 14.61
N ILE A 351 11.50 -10.79 13.31
CA ILE A 351 10.78 -9.65 12.75
C ILE A 351 9.31 -10.03 12.67
N GLY A 352 8.49 -9.41 13.52
CA GLY A 352 7.03 -9.52 13.48
C GLY A 352 6.38 -8.36 12.73
N GLN A 353 5.05 -8.33 12.72
CA GLN A 353 4.28 -7.24 12.06
C GLN A 353 4.44 -5.89 12.76
N LYS A 354 4.49 -5.88 14.10
CA LYS A 354 4.45 -4.65 14.90
C LYS A 354 5.63 -4.50 15.86
N GLU A 355 6.33 -5.58 16.14
CA GLU A 355 7.45 -5.63 17.08
C GLU A 355 8.49 -6.65 16.65
N ILE A 356 9.68 -6.54 17.24
CA ILE A 356 10.74 -7.55 17.11
C ILE A 356 10.81 -8.30 18.44
N THR A 357 10.64 -9.61 18.38
CA THR A 357 10.70 -10.51 19.54
C THR A 357 11.92 -11.42 19.45
N PHE A 358 12.40 -11.86 20.60
CA PHE A 358 13.49 -12.84 20.61
C PHE A 358 12.94 -14.27 20.60
N CYS A 359 13.66 -15.14 19.92
CA CYS A 359 13.40 -16.58 19.90
C CYS A 359 14.73 -17.33 19.78
N TYR A 360 14.70 -18.64 19.99
CA TYR A 360 15.88 -19.47 19.83
C TYR A 360 15.55 -20.81 19.17
N VAL A 361 16.58 -21.39 18.60
CA VAL A 361 16.56 -22.76 18.03
C VAL A 361 17.55 -23.60 18.77
N GLU A 362 17.16 -24.84 19.09
CA GLU A 362 18.05 -25.86 19.70
C GLU A 362 19.14 -26.24 18.71
N ASN A 363 20.39 -26.16 19.13
CA ASN A 363 21.49 -26.67 18.35
C ASN A 363 21.56 -28.19 18.59
N VAL A 364 21.04 -28.99 17.65
CA VAL A 364 21.10 -30.44 17.74
C VAL A 364 22.57 -30.87 17.65
N THR A 365 23.14 -31.25 18.74
CA THR A 365 24.39 -32.04 18.75
C THR A 365 24.03 -33.47 18.36
N GLU A 366 23.99 -33.77 17.05
CA GLU A 366 24.00 -35.15 16.60
C GLU A 366 25.32 -35.80 17.07
N THR A 367 25.25 -36.55 18.15
CA THR A 367 26.41 -37.24 18.70
C THR A 367 26.80 -38.50 17.92
N GLU A 368 25.92 -38.98 17.03
CA GLU A 368 26.20 -40.12 16.14
C GLU A 368 25.40 -40.02 14.86
N THR A 369 26.04 -40.13 13.71
CA THR A 369 25.35 -40.41 12.45
C THR A 369 24.91 -41.86 12.44
N ALA A 370 23.83 -42.20 11.71
CA ALA A 370 23.28 -43.57 11.60
C ALA A 370 24.31 -44.63 11.14
N ASP A 371 25.51 -44.23 10.75
CA ASP A 371 26.63 -45.08 10.28
C ASP A 371 27.79 -45.19 11.30
N GLY A 372 27.65 -44.68 12.52
CA GLY A 372 28.68 -44.82 13.57
C GLY A 372 29.97 -44.00 13.32
N THR A 373 29.96 -43.08 12.39
CA THR A 373 31.06 -42.10 12.18
C THR A 373 30.89 -40.92 13.12
N PRO A 374 31.96 -40.48 13.83
CA PRO A 374 31.86 -39.31 14.70
C PRO A 374 31.43 -38.10 13.90
N ALA A 375 30.44 -37.38 14.43
CA ALA A 375 29.97 -36.13 13.83
C ALA A 375 31.14 -35.15 13.67
N PRO A 376 31.22 -34.40 12.57
CA PRO A 376 32.26 -33.39 12.41
C PRO A 376 32.15 -32.35 13.55
N ALA A 377 33.32 -31.93 14.05
CA ALA A 377 33.39 -30.94 15.12
C ALA A 377 32.55 -29.70 14.78
N PRO A 378 31.87 -29.09 15.76
CA PRO A 378 31.07 -27.90 15.51
C PRO A 378 31.96 -26.79 14.93
N LEU A 379 31.51 -26.20 13.81
CA LEU A 379 32.22 -25.12 13.14
C LEU A 379 32.42 -23.94 14.10
N SER A 380 33.62 -23.36 14.05
CA SER A 380 33.88 -22.10 14.79
C SER A 380 32.96 -20.97 14.32
N PRO A 381 32.73 -19.93 15.13
CA PRO A 381 31.93 -18.77 14.71
C PRO A 381 32.43 -18.11 13.42
N VAL A 382 33.74 -18.10 13.17
CA VAL A 382 34.35 -17.58 11.97
C VAL A 382 34.05 -18.47 10.76
N GLU A 383 34.21 -19.80 10.90
CA GLU A 383 33.85 -20.73 9.81
C GLU A 383 32.36 -20.72 9.45
N LYS A 384 31.48 -20.52 10.45
CA LYS A 384 30.05 -20.30 10.19
C LYS A 384 29.81 -19.06 9.33
N LEU A 385 30.47 -17.94 9.63
CA LEU A 385 30.38 -16.70 8.84
C LEU A 385 30.94 -16.86 7.43
N GLU A 386 32.04 -17.60 7.25
CA GLU A 386 32.60 -17.90 5.92
C GLU A 386 31.66 -18.76 5.07
N LYS A 387 31.04 -19.78 5.69
CA LYS A 387 30.00 -20.58 5.03
C LYS A 387 28.80 -19.75 4.64
N GLN A 388 28.38 -18.81 5.51
CA GLN A 388 27.30 -17.88 5.27
C GLN A 388 27.63 -16.93 4.12
N ASP A 389 28.84 -16.35 4.07
CA ASP A 389 29.29 -15.49 2.98
C ASP A 389 29.28 -16.20 1.62
N LYS A 390 29.78 -17.47 1.62
CA LYS A 390 29.72 -18.32 0.42
C LYS A 390 28.27 -18.53 -0.04
N ARG A 391 27.36 -18.81 0.89
CA ARG A 391 25.94 -18.99 0.58
C ARG A 391 25.30 -17.70 0.06
N ASN A 392 25.65 -16.55 0.62
CA ASN A 392 25.18 -15.24 0.15
C ASN A 392 25.61 -14.96 -1.30
N LYS A 393 26.82 -15.37 -1.67
CA LYS A 393 27.30 -15.26 -3.05
C LYS A 393 26.51 -16.16 -4.00
N GLU A 394 26.21 -17.40 -3.58
CA GLU A 394 25.37 -18.33 -4.34
C GLU A 394 23.95 -17.76 -4.54
N ILE A 395 23.33 -17.18 -3.50
CA ILE A 395 22.02 -16.53 -3.57
C ILE A 395 22.04 -15.33 -4.52
N ALA A 396 23.10 -14.51 -4.50
CA ALA A 396 23.22 -13.41 -5.44
C ALA A 396 23.23 -13.91 -6.91
N LEU A 397 23.94 -14.98 -7.17
CA LEU A 397 23.95 -15.63 -8.49
C LEU A 397 22.57 -16.21 -8.85
N GLU A 398 21.91 -16.92 -7.94
CA GLU A 398 20.57 -17.48 -8.14
C GLU A 398 19.56 -16.36 -8.52
N ARG A 399 19.59 -15.23 -7.80
CA ARG A 399 18.73 -14.07 -8.09
C ARG A 399 19.05 -13.45 -9.44
N THR A 400 20.34 -13.29 -9.78
CA THR A 400 20.76 -12.80 -11.09
C THR A 400 20.24 -13.70 -12.22
N VAL A 401 20.31 -15.02 -12.05
CA VAL A 401 19.77 -15.99 -12.99
C VAL A 401 18.25 -15.85 -13.14
N GLU A 402 17.52 -15.73 -12.03
CA GLU A 402 16.05 -15.59 -12.08
C GLU A 402 15.60 -14.31 -12.80
N ASP A 403 16.20 -13.16 -12.49
CA ASP A 403 15.81 -11.92 -13.12
C ASP A 403 16.28 -11.85 -14.58
N THR A 404 17.41 -12.49 -14.92
CA THR A 404 17.84 -12.66 -16.32
C THR A 404 16.81 -13.48 -17.12
N LYS A 405 16.24 -14.54 -16.53
CA LYS A 405 15.14 -15.29 -17.15
C LYS A 405 13.94 -14.39 -17.48
N LYS A 406 13.53 -13.53 -16.52
CA LYS A 406 12.42 -12.58 -16.73
C LYS A 406 12.72 -11.61 -17.88
N GLN A 407 13.92 -11.04 -17.93
CA GLN A 407 14.33 -10.12 -18.97
C GLN A 407 14.38 -10.77 -20.36
N ILE A 408 14.88 -12.01 -20.48
CA ILE A 408 14.86 -12.76 -21.74
C ILE A 408 13.43 -12.98 -22.23
N LEU A 409 12.46 -13.11 -21.30
CA LEU A 409 11.06 -13.25 -21.63
C LEU A 409 10.49 -12.04 -22.37
N GLU A 410 10.91 -10.85 -21.98
CA GLU A 410 10.43 -9.57 -22.50
C GLU A 410 11.20 -9.13 -23.76
N ALA A 411 12.40 -9.67 -23.99
CA ALA A 411 13.25 -9.26 -25.09
C ALA A 411 12.78 -9.81 -26.44
N ASP A 412 12.78 -8.97 -27.49
CA ASP A 412 12.46 -9.37 -28.86
C ASP A 412 13.70 -9.87 -29.61
N ILE A 413 14.01 -11.16 -29.46
CA ILE A 413 15.19 -11.78 -30.08
C ILE A 413 14.77 -12.61 -31.28
N THR A 414 15.09 -12.14 -32.46
CA THR A 414 14.82 -12.85 -33.72
C THR A 414 16.11 -13.16 -34.44
N GLY A 415 16.27 -14.39 -34.98
CA GLY A 415 17.39 -14.77 -35.83
C GLY A 415 17.57 -16.29 -35.99
N GLY A 416 17.51 -16.77 -37.20
CA GLY A 416 17.79 -18.16 -37.59
C GLY A 416 16.69 -18.78 -38.46
N LYS A 417 17.08 -19.57 -39.48
CA LYS A 417 16.14 -20.29 -40.33
C LYS A 417 16.12 -21.77 -39.96
N PHE A 418 14.92 -22.33 -39.93
CA PHE A 418 14.65 -23.73 -39.70
C PHE A 418 13.85 -24.29 -40.92
N SER A 419 13.91 -25.60 -41.22
CA SER A 419 13.13 -26.16 -42.32
C SER A 419 11.64 -26.26 -41.99
N ALA A 420 10.76 -26.24 -42.98
CA ALA A 420 9.32 -26.17 -42.77
C ALA A 420 8.76 -27.40 -42.02
N ASP A 421 9.26 -28.59 -42.35
CA ASP A 421 8.78 -29.85 -41.75
C ASP A 421 9.30 -30.01 -40.30
N GLU A 422 10.56 -29.69 -40.10
CA GLU A 422 11.16 -29.66 -38.75
C GLU A 422 10.49 -28.59 -37.88
N ASP A 423 10.19 -27.43 -38.45
CA ASP A 423 9.43 -26.40 -37.80
C ASP A 423 8.05 -26.90 -37.30
N THR A 424 7.32 -27.64 -38.17
CA THR A 424 6.00 -28.16 -37.82
C THR A 424 6.06 -29.10 -36.63
N MET A 425 6.95 -30.09 -36.66
CA MET A 425 7.14 -31.03 -35.53
C MET A 425 7.64 -30.33 -34.28
N LEU A 426 8.62 -29.44 -34.43
CA LEU A 426 9.19 -28.70 -33.33
C LEU A 426 8.11 -27.83 -32.64
N TYR A 427 7.33 -27.09 -33.42
CA TYR A 427 6.30 -26.23 -32.86
C TYR A 427 5.17 -26.99 -32.17
N PHE A 428 4.84 -28.20 -32.62
CA PHE A 428 3.89 -29.05 -31.92
C PHE A 428 4.33 -29.33 -30.48
N PHE A 429 5.60 -29.68 -30.27
CA PHE A 429 6.15 -29.91 -28.95
C PHE A 429 6.36 -28.61 -28.17
N LEU A 430 6.81 -27.55 -28.83
CA LEU A 430 7.03 -26.25 -28.19
C LEU A 430 5.74 -25.64 -27.65
N LEU A 431 4.59 -25.86 -28.34
CA LEU A 431 3.28 -25.36 -27.88
C LEU A 431 2.82 -25.92 -26.54
N SER A 432 3.35 -27.07 -26.12
CA SER A 432 3.08 -27.61 -24.78
C SER A 432 3.64 -26.74 -23.67
N SER A 433 4.51 -25.82 -23.98
CA SER A 433 5.10 -24.85 -23.01
C SER A 433 4.56 -23.44 -23.21
N LEU A 434 3.53 -23.24 -24.06
CA LEU A 434 2.94 -21.93 -24.27
C LEU A 434 2.19 -21.48 -23.02
N ARG A 435 2.43 -20.24 -22.60
CA ARG A 435 1.81 -19.64 -21.41
C ARG A 435 0.41 -19.11 -21.74
N GLU A 436 -0.48 -19.20 -20.76
CA GLU A 436 -1.88 -18.75 -20.89
C GLU A 436 -1.98 -17.30 -21.37
N GLU A 437 -1.12 -16.42 -20.89
CA GLU A 437 -1.07 -15.00 -21.29
C GLU A 437 -0.79 -14.78 -22.79
N HIS A 438 -0.32 -15.81 -23.48
CA HIS A 438 -0.03 -15.77 -24.93
C HIS A 438 -1.04 -16.52 -25.79
N PHE A 439 -2.11 -17.07 -25.20
CA PHE A 439 -3.15 -17.80 -25.93
C PHE A 439 -3.80 -16.92 -27.00
N ALA A 440 -4.18 -15.71 -26.66
CA ALA A 440 -4.75 -14.74 -27.60
C ALA A 440 -3.78 -14.43 -28.78
N ALA A 441 -2.48 -14.39 -28.54
CA ALA A 441 -1.47 -14.10 -29.57
C ALA A 441 -1.33 -15.20 -30.62
N VAL A 442 -1.78 -16.43 -30.31
CA VAL A 442 -1.81 -17.57 -31.23
C VAL A 442 -3.22 -17.93 -31.70
N GLY A 443 -4.22 -17.12 -31.36
CA GLY A 443 -5.60 -17.29 -31.81
C GLY A 443 -6.45 -18.24 -30.96
N ILE A 444 -6.03 -18.53 -29.74
CA ILE A 444 -6.81 -19.28 -28.75
C ILE A 444 -7.59 -18.30 -27.85
N ALA A 445 -8.81 -18.67 -27.47
CA ALA A 445 -9.63 -17.87 -26.58
C ALA A 445 -9.00 -17.77 -25.17
N GLU A 446 -9.06 -16.58 -24.56
CA GLU A 446 -8.42 -16.29 -23.27
C GLU A 446 -9.01 -17.08 -22.10
N ASP A 447 -10.25 -17.56 -22.25
CA ASP A 447 -10.97 -18.34 -21.24
C ASP A 447 -10.66 -19.84 -21.27
N LYS A 448 -9.81 -20.29 -22.21
CA LYS A 448 -9.48 -21.70 -22.39
C LYS A 448 -8.40 -22.13 -21.38
N PRO A 449 -8.65 -23.15 -20.55
CA PRO A 449 -7.74 -23.53 -19.46
C PRO A 449 -6.46 -24.26 -19.93
N TYR A 450 -6.47 -24.84 -21.14
CA TYR A 450 -5.32 -25.54 -21.75
C TYR A 450 -5.48 -25.69 -23.25
N ILE A 451 -4.38 -25.95 -23.94
CA ILE A 451 -4.34 -26.15 -25.39
C ILE A 451 -4.42 -27.65 -25.71
N THR A 452 -5.39 -28.05 -26.51
CA THR A 452 -5.53 -29.42 -26.98
C THR A 452 -4.60 -29.70 -28.18
N ASP A 453 -4.43 -30.97 -28.55
CA ASP A 453 -3.63 -31.32 -29.74
C ASP A 453 -4.27 -30.83 -31.04
N GLU A 454 -5.60 -30.74 -31.11
CA GLU A 454 -6.32 -30.14 -32.24
C GLU A 454 -6.02 -28.64 -32.33
N ASP A 455 -5.98 -27.92 -31.20
CA ASP A 455 -5.58 -26.51 -31.19
C ASP A 455 -4.14 -26.33 -31.66
N LYS A 456 -3.22 -27.19 -31.17
CA LYS A 456 -1.82 -27.16 -31.61
C LYS A 456 -1.70 -27.33 -33.15
N MET A 457 -2.41 -28.28 -33.72
CA MET A 457 -2.45 -28.49 -35.16
C MET A 457 -3.04 -27.29 -35.91
N GLY A 458 -4.12 -26.69 -35.37
CA GLY A 458 -4.70 -25.47 -35.95
C GLY A 458 -3.75 -24.28 -35.93
N ILE A 459 -3.01 -24.09 -34.83
CA ILE A 459 -1.98 -23.03 -34.70
C ILE A 459 -0.85 -23.26 -35.68
N ILE A 460 -0.36 -24.50 -35.80
CA ILE A 460 0.76 -24.86 -36.69
C ILE A 460 0.44 -24.55 -38.15
N GLY A 461 -0.79 -24.81 -38.59
CA GLY A 461 -1.25 -24.50 -39.93
C GLY A 461 -1.21 -23.01 -40.30
N ASN A 462 -1.20 -22.12 -39.31
CA ASN A 462 -1.27 -20.67 -39.47
C ASN A 462 -0.11 -19.91 -38.83
N LEU A 463 1.03 -20.56 -38.57
CA LEU A 463 2.16 -19.97 -37.85
C LEU A 463 2.76 -18.76 -38.58
N THR A 464 2.61 -17.59 -37.98
CA THR A 464 3.32 -16.37 -38.37
C THR A 464 4.69 -16.28 -37.72
N VAL A 465 5.58 -15.43 -38.25
CA VAL A 465 6.90 -15.17 -37.63
C VAL A 465 6.77 -14.72 -36.17
N LYS A 466 5.79 -13.88 -35.88
CA LYS A 466 5.51 -13.40 -34.50
C LYS A 466 5.10 -14.54 -33.58
N MET A 467 4.18 -15.41 -34.04
CA MET A 467 3.73 -16.57 -33.25
C MET A 467 4.90 -17.53 -32.97
N LYS A 468 5.72 -17.82 -33.98
CA LYS A 468 6.92 -18.64 -33.84
C LYS A 468 7.88 -18.10 -32.78
N THR A 469 8.06 -16.78 -32.74
CA THR A 469 8.92 -16.14 -31.76
C THR A 469 8.38 -16.29 -30.36
N ILE A 470 7.07 -16.06 -30.14
CA ILE A 470 6.41 -16.21 -28.84
C ILE A 470 6.55 -17.66 -28.34
N ILE A 471 6.19 -18.64 -29.17
CA ILE A 471 6.22 -20.06 -28.81
C ILE A 471 7.64 -20.51 -28.43
N ARG A 472 8.66 -20.11 -29.20
CA ARG A 472 10.07 -20.45 -28.91
C ARG A 472 10.53 -19.86 -27.58
N ARG A 473 10.11 -18.61 -27.27
CA ARG A 473 10.44 -17.97 -26.00
C ARG A 473 9.79 -18.67 -24.81
N ASP A 474 8.52 -18.98 -24.92
CA ASP A 474 7.80 -19.68 -23.87
C ASP A 474 8.40 -21.05 -23.59
N PHE A 475 8.82 -21.77 -24.65
CA PHE A 475 9.55 -23.02 -24.48
C PHE A 475 10.89 -22.81 -23.73
N LEU A 476 11.69 -21.84 -24.15
CA LEU A 476 12.95 -21.55 -23.47
C LEU A 476 12.72 -21.22 -21.99
N VAL A 477 11.74 -20.37 -21.72
CA VAL A 477 11.37 -19.98 -20.35
C VAL A 477 10.92 -21.16 -19.51
N ALA A 478 10.08 -22.04 -20.08
CA ALA A 478 9.64 -23.25 -19.39
C ALA A 478 10.81 -24.16 -19.01
N ASN A 479 11.85 -24.21 -19.86
CA ASN A 479 13.05 -25.01 -19.63
C ASN A 479 14.11 -24.32 -18.77
N PHE A 480 14.04 -22.99 -18.61
CA PHE A 480 14.91 -22.28 -17.67
C PHE A 480 14.61 -22.59 -16.19
N LYS A 481 13.50 -23.28 -15.91
CA LYS A 481 13.24 -23.84 -14.55
C LYS A 481 14.40 -24.67 -14.01
N GLY A 482 15.21 -25.25 -14.88
CA GLY A 482 16.42 -25.99 -14.51
C GLY A 482 17.66 -25.12 -14.30
N ALA A 483 17.59 -23.79 -14.47
CA ALA A 483 18.70 -22.89 -14.19
C ALA A 483 18.66 -22.47 -12.73
N TYR A 484 19.59 -22.96 -11.92
CA TYR A 484 19.73 -22.61 -10.50
C TYR A 484 21.20 -22.61 -10.11
N GLY A 485 21.56 -21.73 -9.18
CA GLY A 485 22.92 -21.60 -8.70
C GLY A 485 23.93 -21.36 -9.83
N ASN A 486 24.96 -22.19 -9.89
CA ASN A 486 26.01 -22.16 -10.90
C ASN A 486 25.98 -23.35 -11.87
N ASN A 487 24.82 -23.99 -12.06
CA ASN A 487 24.72 -25.12 -12.96
C ASN A 487 24.89 -24.72 -14.44
N THR A 488 25.03 -25.72 -15.31
CA THR A 488 25.28 -25.51 -16.75
C THR A 488 24.17 -24.68 -17.42
N VAL A 489 22.90 -24.90 -17.04
CA VAL A 489 21.75 -24.16 -17.63
C VAL A 489 21.80 -22.68 -17.22
N ALA A 490 22.13 -22.38 -15.97
CA ALA A 490 22.34 -21.01 -15.50
C ALA A 490 23.51 -20.34 -16.23
N THR A 491 24.62 -21.04 -16.42
CA THR A 491 25.77 -20.53 -17.18
C THR A 491 25.39 -20.20 -18.62
N LEU A 492 24.68 -21.10 -19.31
CA LEU A 492 24.20 -20.86 -20.67
C LEU A 492 23.25 -19.67 -20.76
N LEU A 493 22.36 -19.51 -19.78
CA LEU A 493 21.43 -18.40 -19.70
C LEU A 493 22.18 -17.07 -19.55
N LEU A 494 23.13 -16.99 -18.62
CA LEU A 494 23.93 -15.79 -18.40
C LEU A 494 24.82 -15.47 -19.60
N ASP A 495 25.40 -16.48 -20.28
CA ASP A 495 26.18 -16.28 -21.49
C ASP A 495 25.32 -15.76 -22.66
N PHE A 496 24.08 -16.23 -22.75
CA PHE A 496 23.11 -15.69 -23.69
C PHE A 496 22.80 -14.22 -23.39
N ALA A 497 22.49 -13.92 -22.14
CA ALA A 497 22.19 -12.56 -21.70
C ALA A 497 23.37 -11.61 -21.94
N ARG A 498 24.62 -12.02 -21.67
CA ARG A 498 25.83 -11.21 -21.95
C ARG A 498 25.95 -10.83 -23.42
N ARG A 499 25.53 -11.70 -24.36
CA ARG A 499 25.62 -11.43 -25.79
C ARG A 499 24.47 -10.59 -26.33
N HIS A 500 23.27 -10.76 -25.80
CA HIS A 500 22.04 -10.19 -26.36
C HIS A 500 21.41 -9.08 -25.52
N MET A 501 21.74 -9.01 -24.23
CA MET A 501 21.15 -8.11 -23.26
C MET A 501 22.21 -7.64 -22.23
N PRO A 502 23.35 -7.10 -22.68
CA PRO A 502 24.48 -6.81 -21.78
C PRO A 502 24.16 -5.72 -20.76
N GLU A 503 23.33 -4.73 -21.14
CA GLU A 503 23.00 -3.62 -20.26
C GLU A 503 22.02 -4.05 -19.15
N GLU A 504 21.00 -4.81 -19.50
CA GLU A 504 20.02 -5.37 -18.57
C GLU A 504 20.70 -6.32 -17.58
N LEU A 505 21.54 -7.24 -18.08
CA LEU A 505 22.29 -8.15 -17.23
C LEU A 505 23.21 -7.37 -16.27
N ALA A 506 23.94 -6.36 -16.78
CA ALA A 506 24.81 -5.55 -15.94
C ALA A 506 24.04 -4.79 -14.84
N ASN A 507 22.80 -4.38 -15.10
CA ASN A 507 21.95 -3.75 -14.11
C ASN A 507 21.53 -4.75 -13.02
N ILE A 508 21.09 -5.96 -13.43
CA ILE A 508 20.71 -7.04 -12.52
C ILE A 508 21.92 -7.46 -11.66
N GLU A 509 23.08 -7.72 -12.29
CA GLU A 509 24.31 -8.08 -11.58
C GLU A 509 24.72 -6.98 -10.58
N ARG A 510 24.61 -5.69 -10.94
CA ARG A 510 24.92 -4.58 -10.04
C ARG A 510 24.00 -4.54 -8.83
N GLU A 511 22.73 -4.82 -9.02
CA GLU A 511 21.76 -4.85 -7.92
C GLU A 511 22.12 -5.96 -6.92
N TYR A 512 22.22 -7.20 -7.37
CA TYR A 512 22.46 -8.34 -6.45
C TYR A 512 23.90 -8.44 -5.94
N ASN A 513 24.90 -8.06 -6.74
CA ASN A 513 26.27 -7.95 -6.25
C ASN A 513 26.41 -6.81 -5.24
N GLY A 514 25.67 -5.71 -5.41
CA GLY A 514 25.64 -4.64 -4.40
C GLY A 514 25.04 -5.10 -3.05
N VAL A 515 24.04 -5.97 -3.08
CA VAL A 515 23.51 -6.61 -1.85
C VAL A 515 24.54 -7.57 -1.26
N TYR A 516 25.17 -8.39 -2.09
CA TYR A 516 26.23 -9.31 -1.65
C TYR A 516 27.39 -8.55 -0.99
N GLU A 517 27.90 -7.49 -1.62
CA GLU A 517 29.00 -6.69 -1.06
C GLU A 517 28.67 -6.11 0.32
N LYS A 518 27.45 -5.59 0.50
CA LYS A 518 26.98 -5.10 1.80
C LYS A 518 26.92 -6.22 2.84
N ARG A 519 26.45 -7.42 2.47
CA ARG A 519 26.43 -8.58 3.35
C ARG A 519 27.85 -9.05 3.69
N HIS A 520 28.71 -9.12 2.69
CA HIS A 520 30.12 -9.48 2.85
C HIS A 520 30.83 -8.54 3.83
N GLN A 521 30.67 -7.23 3.64
CA GLN A 521 31.26 -6.23 4.55
C GLN A 521 30.79 -6.44 6.00
N ARG A 522 29.50 -6.70 6.23
CA ARG A 522 28.96 -6.95 7.57
C ARG A 522 29.48 -8.25 8.18
N ILE A 523 29.67 -9.27 7.36
CA ILE A 523 30.29 -10.53 7.81
C ILE A 523 31.74 -10.26 8.21
N GLU A 524 32.50 -9.51 7.44
CA GLU A 524 33.89 -9.16 7.79
C GLU A 524 33.97 -8.30 9.07
N GLU A 525 33.04 -7.36 9.26
CA GLU A 525 32.92 -6.60 10.51
C GLU A 525 32.66 -7.52 11.71
N LYS A 526 31.70 -8.48 11.58
CA LYS A 526 31.43 -9.46 12.63
C LYS A 526 32.62 -10.38 12.91
N LYS A 527 33.30 -10.89 11.87
CA LYS A 527 34.52 -11.70 12.02
C LYS A 527 35.59 -10.95 12.80
N ALA A 528 35.81 -9.66 12.46
CA ALA A 528 36.79 -8.84 13.15
C ALA A 528 36.49 -8.71 14.65
N VAL A 529 35.23 -8.52 15.02
CA VAL A 529 34.79 -8.46 16.43
C VAL A 529 35.02 -9.80 17.13
N LEU A 530 34.63 -10.91 16.52
CA LEU A 530 34.78 -12.25 17.10
C LEU A 530 36.24 -12.61 17.29
N LEU A 531 37.11 -12.36 16.33
CA LEU A 531 38.55 -12.58 16.44
C LEU A 531 39.19 -11.76 17.56
N VAL A 532 38.72 -10.54 17.80
CA VAL A 532 39.20 -9.73 18.95
C VAL A 532 38.76 -10.36 20.28
N GLN A 533 37.51 -10.85 20.36
CA GLN A 533 36.98 -11.50 21.54
C GLN A 533 37.70 -12.85 21.83
N GLU A 534 37.95 -13.67 20.81
CA GLU A 534 38.72 -14.92 20.93
C GLU A 534 40.12 -14.64 21.45
N ARG A 535 40.86 -13.69 20.87
CA ARG A 535 42.19 -13.30 21.35
C ARG A 535 42.16 -12.75 22.78
N ALA A 536 41.08 -12.06 23.17
CA ALA A 536 40.94 -11.58 24.54
C ALA A 536 40.67 -12.73 25.53
N ARG A 537 39.89 -13.76 25.13
CA ARG A 537 39.68 -14.99 25.91
C ARG A 537 40.98 -15.80 26.06
N GLU A 538 41.70 -15.99 24.97
CA GLU A 538 43.01 -16.70 25.03
C GLU A 538 43.99 -15.99 25.95
N ARG A 539 44.05 -14.65 25.95
CA ARG A 539 44.89 -13.88 26.87
C ARG A 539 44.49 -14.03 28.34
N LYS A 540 43.17 -14.16 28.63
CA LYS A 540 42.69 -14.40 29.99
C LYS A 540 43.00 -15.82 30.49
N VAL A 541 43.00 -16.81 29.59
CA VAL A 541 43.35 -18.21 29.93
C VAL A 541 44.85 -18.41 30.14
N THR A 542 45.69 -17.57 29.47
CA THR A 542 47.16 -17.67 29.57
C THR A 542 47.77 -16.80 30.67
N GLN A 543 46.99 -15.98 31.40
CA GLN A 543 47.46 -15.30 32.61
C GLN A 543 46.95 -16.11 33.83
N PRO A 544 47.84 -16.78 34.61
CA PRO A 544 47.45 -17.38 35.89
C PRO A 544 47.02 -16.24 36.85
N GLU A 545 45.88 -16.42 37.51
CA GLU A 545 45.48 -15.55 38.63
C GLU A 545 46.63 -15.51 39.63
N GLU A 546 47.23 -14.33 39.78
CA GLU A 546 48.07 -14.04 40.96
C GLU A 546 47.12 -14.12 42.16
N GLN A 547 47.24 -15.20 42.94
CA GLN A 547 46.58 -15.31 44.23
C GLN A 547 47.12 -14.19 45.15
N PRO A 548 46.27 -13.43 45.80
CA PRO A 548 46.71 -12.45 46.79
C PRO A 548 47.40 -13.18 47.91
N GLN A 549 48.65 -12.83 48.17
CA GLN A 549 49.37 -13.31 49.35
C GLN A 549 48.63 -12.88 50.63
N PRO A 550 48.49 -13.73 51.64
CA PRO A 550 47.91 -13.36 52.92
C PRO A 550 48.85 -12.36 53.61
N GLU A 551 48.34 -11.19 53.94
CA GLU A 551 49.00 -10.26 54.83
C GLU A 551 49.23 -10.93 56.18
N GLU A 552 50.54 -11.12 56.55
CA GLU A 552 50.95 -11.43 57.92
C GLU A 552 50.55 -10.28 58.87
N ILE A 553 49.55 -10.55 59.70
CA ILE A 553 49.26 -9.72 60.86
C ILE A 553 50.35 -10.02 61.86
N ALA A 554 51.34 -9.12 61.96
CA ALA A 554 52.29 -9.11 63.06
C ALA A 554 51.69 -8.34 64.25
N ALA A 555 51.81 -8.94 65.43
CA ALA A 555 51.32 -8.64 66.77
C ALA A 555 51.30 -7.19 67.26
#